data_54991a4ce8bf602c1256df7f505e78b8
#
_entry.id   54991a4ce8bf602c1256df7f505e78b8
#
_cell.length_a   1.000
_cell.length_b   1.000
_cell.length_c   1.000
_cell.angle_alpha   90.00
_cell.angle_beta   90.00
_cell.angle_gamma   90.00
#
_symmetry.space_group_name_H-M   'P 1'
#
loop_
_entity.id
_entity.type
_entity.pdbx_description
1 polymer ?
#
loop_
_entity_poly.entity_id
_entity_poly.type
_entity_poly.pdbx_seq_one_letter_code
_entity_poly.pdbx_strand_id
1 'polypeptide(L)'
;DGADAAISALGPRPGSDVANLCSRATRHVITVASEREAFRYVVVSAAGVPSYVDGSPLLFRIPSLIGRALNRRSYRDKDDEAAALIACRLDWVALRPPFLTDGPAKGSVRSHASRIGGGRIPRAGLAEFAVRMLVDPTYISQAPFVWA
;
A
#
# COMPACT_ATOMS: atom_id res chain seq x y z
N ASP A 1 -22.65 -6.17 -1.62
CA ASP A 1 -23.16 -6.58 -2.96
C ASP A 1 -23.08 -5.37 -3.89
N GLY A 2 -22.53 -5.54 -5.11
CA GLY A 2 -22.48 -4.49 -6.13
C GLY A 2 -21.27 -3.56 -6.11
N ALA A 3 -20.26 -3.77 -5.28
CA ALA A 3 -19.04 -2.98 -5.34
C ALA A 3 -18.11 -3.45 -6.46
N ASP A 4 -17.59 -2.54 -7.27
CA ASP A 4 -16.65 -2.82 -8.37
C ASP A 4 -15.20 -2.54 -7.97
N ALA A 5 -14.98 -1.93 -6.80
CA ALA A 5 -13.67 -1.62 -6.29
C ALA A 5 -13.65 -1.52 -4.76
N ALA A 6 -12.45 -1.61 -4.17
CA ALA A 6 -12.24 -1.38 -2.75
C ALA A 6 -10.92 -0.64 -2.49
N ILE A 7 -10.90 0.16 -1.42
CA ILE A 7 -9.68 0.77 -0.89
C ILE A 7 -9.45 0.24 0.53
N SER A 8 -8.26 -0.27 0.80
CA SER A 8 -7.83 -0.65 2.15
C SER A 8 -6.78 0.35 2.67
N ALA A 9 -7.14 1.08 3.71
CA ALA A 9 -6.23 1.94 4.46
C ALA A 9 -5.96 1.37 5.87
N LEU A 10 -5.99 0.05 6.01
CA LEU A 10 -5.80 -0.64 7.28
C LEU A 10 -4.33 -0.59 7.72
N GLY A 11 -4.16 -0.40 9.02
CA GLY A 11 -2.87 -0.48 9.69
C GLY A 11 -3.06 -0.76 11.18
N PRO A 12 -2.12 -1.48 11.81
CA PRO A 12 -2.20 -1.73 13.25
C PRO A 12 -2.08 -0.41 14.01
N ARG A 13 -2.90 -0.24 15.06
CA ARG A 13 -2.73 0.85 16.02
C ARG A 13 -1.57 0.53 16.96
N PRO A 14 -0.82 1.55 17.44
CA PRO A 14 0.14 1.34 18.51
C PRO A 14 -0.54 0.64 19.71
N GLY A 15 0.07 -0.44 20.21
CA GLY A 15 -0.48 -1.23 21.32
C GLY A 15 -1.61 -2.19 20.97
N SER A 16 -2.00 -2.34 19.70
CA SER A 16 -2.97 -3.36 19.31
C SER A 16 -2.31 -4.73 19.12
N ASP A 17 -2.93 -5.77 19.68
CA ASP A 17 -2.49 -7.17 19.51
C ASP A 17 -3.06 -7.86 18.26
N VAL A 18 -3.67 -7.10 17.35
CA VAL A 18 -4.26 -7.68 16.13
C VAL A 18 -3.16 -8.09 15.17
N ALA A 19 -2.80 -9.35 15.24
CA ALA A 19 -1.85 -9.94 14.29
C ALA A 19 -2.48 -10.13 12.91
N ASN A 20 -1.68 -9.90 11.87
CA ASN A 20 -2.04 -10.20 10.48
C ASN A 20 -3.32 -9.47 9.98
N LEU A 21 -3.58 -8.25 10.50
CA LEU A 21 -4.76 -7.47 10.15
C LEU A 21 -4.83 -7.18 8.64
N CYS A 22 -3.73 -6.66 8.08
CA CYS A 22 -3.69 -6.22 6.69
C CYS A 22 -3.75 -7.42 5.74
N SER A 23 -2.94 -8.43 5.97
CA SER A 23 -2.88 -9.63 5.12
C SER A 23 -4.17 -10.44 5.18
N ARG A 24 -4.83 -10.53 6.35
CA ARG A 24 -6.14 -11.19 6.47
C ARG A 24 -7.22 -10.43 5.71
N ALA A 25 -7.32 -9.12 5.91
CA ALA A 25 -8.29 -8.28 5.20
C ALA A 25 -8.10 -8.39 3.68
N THR A 26 -6.86 -8.32 3.20
CA THR A 26 -6.54 -8.46 1.79
C THR A 26 -6.95 -9.83 1.24
N ARG A 27 -6.67 -10.93 1.96
CA ARG A 27 -7.12 -12.26 1.53
C ARG A 27 -8.64 -12.37 1.46
N HIS A 28 -9.38 -11.78 2.41
CA HIS A 28 -10.84 -11.75 2.34
C HIS A 28 -11.35 -10.98 1.11
N VAL A 29 -10.77 -9.81 0.82
CA VAL A 29 -11.13 -9.06 -0.38
C VAL A 29 -10.83 -9.88 -1.64
N ILE A 30 -9.65 -10.50 -1.75
CA ILE A 30 -9.27 -11.36 -2.88
C ILE A 30 -10.28 -12.49 -3.05
N THR A 31 -10.66 -13.19 -1.97
CA THR A 31 -11.62 -14.29 -2.03
C THR A 31 -12.97 -13.84 -2.57
N VAL A 32 -13.52 -12.74 -2.04
CA VAL A 32 -14.84 -12.23 -2.46
C VAL A 32 -14.81 -11.65 -3.87
N ALA A 33 -13.70 -11.03 -4.26
CA ALA A 33 -13.55 -10.38 -5.56
C ALA A 33 -13.12 -11.34 -6.69
N SER A 34 -12.60 -12.53 -6.36
CA SER A 34 -12.13 -13.50 -7.35
C SER A 34 -13.21 -14.03 -8.30
N GLU A 35 -14.46 -13.93 -7.91
CA GLU A 35 -15.62 -14.32 -8.72
C GLU A 35 -16.10 -13.21 -9.68
N ARG A 36 -15.45 -12.04 -9.69
CA ARG A 36 -15.83 -10.88 -10.48
C ARG A 36 -14.90 -10.72 -11.67
N GLU A 37 -15.46 -10.37 -12.83
CA GLU A 37 -14.69 -10.17 -14.07
C GLU A 37 -13.74 -8.97 -13.99
N ALA A 38 -14.13 -7.90 -13.27
CA ALA A 38 -13.30 -6.73 -13.08
C ALA A 38 -13.47 -6.19 -11.65
N PHE A 39 -12.41 -6.21 -10.87
CA PHE A 39 -12.41 -5.62 -9.53
C PHE A 39 -11.09 -4.90 -9.25
N ARG A 40 -11.18 -3.60 -8.95
CA ARG A 40 -10.01 -2.80 -8.60
C ARG A 40 -9.78 -2.78 -7.09
N TYR A 41 -8.58 -3.15 -6.66
CA TYR A 41 -8.20 -3.13 -5.24
C TYR A 41 -7.00 -2.23 -4.98
N VAL A 42 -7.22 -1.13 -4.25
CA VAL A 42 -6.17 -0.18 -3.86
C VAL A 42 -5.83 -0.38 -2.39
N VAL A 43 -4.54 -0.57 -2.10
CA VAL A 43 -4.05 -0.82 -0.74
C VAL A 43 -3.07 0.27 -0.33
N VAL A 44 -3.22 0.81 0.87
CA VAL A 44 -2.20 1.68 1.48
C VAL A 44 -1.19 0.82 2.23
N SER A 45 0.00 0.71 1.65
CA SER A 45 1.15 0.02 2.21
C SER A 45 2.13 1.01 2.85
N ALA A 46 3.44 0.79 2.78
CA ALA A 46 4.46 1.69 3.29
C ALA A 46 5.73 1.63 2.42
N ALA A 47 6.47 2.73 2.35
CA ALA A 47 7.71 2.81 1.59
C ALA A 47 8.78 1.80 2.06
N GLY A 48 8.73 1.38 3.33
CA GLY A 48 9.67 0.41 3.90
C GLY A 48 9.35 -1.06 3.63
N VAL A 49 8.33 -1.39 2.86
CA VAL A 49 7.96 -2.79 2.52
C VAL A 49 8.69 -3.20 1.23
N PRO A 50 9.71 -4.08 1.31
CA PRO A 50 10.53 -4.46 0.17
C PRO A 50 9.96 -5.61 -0.66
N SER A 51 8.85 -6.21 -0.24
CA SER A 51 8.29 -7.43 -0.85
C SER A 51 7.66 -7.21 -2.23
N TYR A 52 7.42 -5.97 -2.62
CA TYR A 52 7.05 -5.65 -3.98
C TYR A 52 8.33 -5.65 -4.83
N VAL A 53 8.42 -6.56 -5.78
CA VAL A 53 9.59 -6.83 -6.61
C VAL A 53 9.83 -5.67 -7.59
N ASP A 54 10.57 -4.72 -7.13
CA ASP A 54 11.04 -3.62 -7.95
C ASP A 54 12.36 -3.16 -7.36
N GLY A 55 13.33 -2.91 -8.18
CA GLY A 55 14.70 -2.53 -7.83
C GLY A 55 14.80 -1.37 -6.85
N SER A 56 14.18 -1.51 -5.68
CA SER A 56 14.22 -0.52 -4.60
C SER A 56 15.69 -0.19 -4.30
N PRO A 57 16.10 1.07 -4.38
CA PRO A 57 17.49 1.43 -4.17
C PRO A 57 17.99 0.93 -2.83
N LEU A 58 19.20 0.41 -2.80
CA LEU A 58 19.86 -0.16 -1.59
C LEU A 58 19.79 0.81 -0.39
N LEU A 59 19.81 2.10 -0.67
CA LEU A 59 19.72 3.20 0.30
C LEU A 59 18.45 3.15 1.18
N PHE A 60 17.34 2.60 0.67
CA PHE A 60 16.09 2.47 1.44
C PHE A 60 15.96 1.16 2.22
N ARG A 61 16.89 0.22 2.01
CA ARG A 61 16.92 -1.05 2.76
C ARG A 61 17.38 -0.85 4.21
N ILE A 62 18.23 0.13 4.49
CA ILE A 62 18.78 0.38 5.83
C ILE A 62 17.72 0.95 6.80
N PRO A 63 16.99 2.05 6.48
CA PRO A 63 15.91 2.54 7.33
C PRO A 63 14.80 1.51 7.52
N SER A 64 14.49 0.70 6.51
CA SER A 64 13.52 -0.38 6.62
C SER A 64 13.97 -1.48 7.56
N LEU A 65 15.27 -1.80 7.63
CA LEU A 65 15.83 -2.78 8.56
C LEU A 65 15.65 -2.35 10.03
N ILE A 66 15.87 -1.07 10.34
CA ILE A 66 15.67 -0.53 11.70
C ILE A 66 14.17 -0.56 12.06
N GLY A 67 13.30 -0.11 11.17
CA GLY A 67 11.84 -0.18 11.36
C GLY A 67 11.34 -1.62 11.53
N ARG A 68 11.89 -2.57 10.76
CA ARG A 68 11.61 -4.01 10.87
C ARG A 68 12.09 -4.60 12.20
N ALA A 69 13.24 -4.17 12.71
CA ALA A 69 13.74 -4.62 14.00
C ALA A 69 12.85 -4.16 15.16
N LEU A 70 12.33 -2.93 15.08
CA LEU A 70 11.48 -2.32 16.10
C LEU A 70 10.01 -2.81 16.02
N ASN A 71 9.52 -3.19 14.85
CA ASN A 71 8.12 -3.58 14.64
C ASN A 71 7.96 -4.77 13.69
N ARG A 72 8.63 -5.87 14.03
CA ARG A 72 8.67 -7.11 13.20
C ARG A 72 7.29 -7.64 12.80
N ARG A 73 6.31 -7.58 13.70
CA ARG A 73 4.95 -8.11 13.43
C ARG A 73 4.26 -7.31 12.34
N SER A 74 4.32 -5.99 12.41
CA SER A 74 3.66 -5.12 11.41
C SER A 74 4.29 -5.24 10.03
N TYR A 75 5.62 -5.34 9.96
CA TYR A 75 6.31 -5.53 8.68
C TYR A 75 6.04 -6.91 8.08
N ARG A 76 6.00 -7.96 8.91
CA ARG A 76 5.65 -9.30 8.44
C ARG A 76 4.23 -9.37 7.88
N ASP A 77 3.27 -8.73 8.55
CA ASP A 77 1.89 -8.63 8.04
C ASP A 77 1.82 -7.92 6.68
N LYS A 78 2.59 -6.87 6.49
CA LYS A 78 2.69 -6.16 5.20
C LYS A 78 3.43 -6.96 4.13
N ASP A 79 4.43 -7.76 4.49
CA ASP A 79 5.10 -8.71 3.58
C ASP A 79 4.10 -9.80 3.12
N ASP A 80 3.30 -10.34 4.06
CA ASP A 80 2.26 -11.33 3.77
C ASP A 80 1.12 -10.75 2.92
N GLU A 81 0.75 -9.48 3.14
CA GLU A 81 -0.19 -8.72 2.29
C GLU A 81 0.34 -8.57 0.87
N ALA A 82 1.60 -8.16 0.72
CA ALA A 82 2.24 -8.01 -0.59
C ALA A 82 2.30 -9.34 -1.35
N ALA A 83 2.67 -10.43 -0.67
CA ALA A 83 2.69 -11.76 -1.27
C ALA A 83 1.30 -12.20 -1.77
N ALA A 84 0.24 -11.91 -1.01
CA ALA A 84 -1.14 -12.21 -1.41
C ALA A 84 -1.57 -11.40 -2.65
N LEU A 85 -1.21 -10.11 -2.73
CA LEU A 85 -1.50 -9.25 -3.88
C LEU A 85 -0.77 -9.73 -5.15
N ILE A 86 0.52 -10.05 -5.04
CA ILE A 86 1.32 -10.54 -6.17
C ILE A 86 0.78 -11.86 -6.72
N ALA A 87 0.25 -12.73 -5.85
CA ALA A 87 -0.28 -14.03 -6.24
C ALA A 87 -1.72 -13.98 -6.78
N CYS A 88 -2.46 -12.89 -6.58
CA CYS A 88 -3.84 -12.79 -7.03
C CYS A 88 -3.95 -12.29 -8.49
N ARG A 89 -5.16 -12.46 -9.07
CA ARG A 89 -5.48 -12.02 -10.43
C ARG A 89 -6.27 -10.72 -10.49
N LEU A 90 -6.47 -10.07 -9.33
CA LEU A 90 -7.18 -8.79 -9.30
C LEU A 90 -6.31 -7.67 -9.86
N ASP A 91 -6.96 -6.63 -10.35
CA ASP A 91 -6.33 -5.37 -10.67
C ASP A 91 -6.01 -4.61 -9.37
N TRP A 92 -4.84 -4.80 -8.83
CA TRP A 92 -4.43 -4.15 -7.57
C TRP A 92 -3.42 -3.04 -7.76
N VAL A 93 -3.42 -2.08 -6.83
CA VAL A 93 -2.38 -1.05 -6.68
C VAL A 93 -2.01 -0.92 -5.21
N ALA A 94 -0.72 -1.05 -4.86
CA ALA A 94 -0.25 -0.89 -3.49
C ALA A 94 0.52 0.43 -3.32
N LEU A 95 -0.11 1.43 -2.73
CA LEU A 95 0.49 2.75 -2.52
C LEU A 95 1.52 2.69 -1.40
N ARG A 96 2.75 3.15 -1.67
CA ARG A 96 3.86 3.15 -0.70
C ARG A 96 4.23 4.58 -0.27
N PRO A 97 3.45 5.19 0.63
CA PRO A 97 3.81 6.49 1.19
C PRO A 97 5.01 6.36 2.15
N PRO A 98 5.87 7.40 2.26
CA PRO A 98 6.92 7.47 3.27
C PRO A 98 6.32 7.79 4.64
N PHE A 99 6.30 9.06 5.06
CA PHE A 99 5.70 9.48 6.32
C PHE A 99 4.38 10.21 6.06
N LEU A 100 3.33 9.77 6.76
CA LEU A 100 2.02 10.41 6.72
C LEU A 100 1.98 11.60 7.67
N THR A 101 1.43 12.71 7.20
CA THR A 101 1.17 13.90 8.01
C THR A 101 -0.32 14.23 8.03
N ASP A 102 -0.73 15.00 9.03
CA ASP A 102 -2.07 15.55 9.11
C ASP A 102 -2.14 16.88 8.37
N GLY A 103 -3.35 17.36 8.11
CA GLY A 103 -3.64 18.59 7.42
C GLY A 103 -4.17 18.41 5.99
N PRO A 104 -4.49 19.54 5.33
CA PRO A 104 -5.05 19.52 3.98
C PRO A 104 -4.03 18.99 2.97
N ALA A 105 -4.54 18.49 1.85
CA ALA A 105 -3.71 18.17 0.69
C ALA A 105 -3.03 19.47 0.23
N LYS A 106 -1.70 19.54 0.36
CA LYS A 106 -0.89 20.68 -0.10
C LYS A 106 0.06 20.20 -1.19
N GLY A 107 0.08 20.94 -2.29
CA GLY A 107 0.95 20.64 -3.42
C GLY A 107 0.46 19.49 -4.30
N SER A 108 1.20 19.19 -5.36
CA SER A 108 0.90 18.08 -6.25
C SER A 108 1.43 16.77 -5.66
N VAL A 109 0.57 15.79 -5.51
CA VAL A 109 0.98 14.41 -5.18
C VAL A 109 1.76 13.84 -6.38
N ARG A 110 2.94 13.34 -6.10
CA ARG A 110 3.84 12.69 -7.06
C ARG A 110 3.92 11.21 -6.79
N SER A 111 4.16 10.45 -7.83
CA SER A 111 4.31 9.00 -7.72
C SER A 111 5.35 8.47 -8.70
N HIS A 112 5.96 7.34 -8.37
CA HIS A 112 6.88 6.63 -9.26
C HIS A 112 6.97 5.15 -8.85
N ALA A 113 7.02 4.25 -9.83
CA ALA A 113 7.05 2.81 -9.59
C ALA A 113 8.24 2.36 -8.74
N SER A 114 9.44 2.90 -8.99
CA SER A 114 10.70 2.41 -8.40
C SER A 114 11.52 3.44 -7.62
N ARG A 115 11.13 4.73 -7.62
CA ARG A 115 11.87 5.81 -6.95
C ARG A 115 11.01 6.53 -5.94
N ILE A 116 11.57 6.79 -4.77
CA ILE A 116 10.98 7.68 -3.78
C ILE A 116 11.57 9.08 -3.97
N GLY A 117 10.73 10.10 -4.09
CA GLY A 117 11.14 11.47 -4.38
C GLY A 117 10.91 12.46 -3.24
N GLY A 118 10.34 12.02 -2.14
CA GLY A 118 10.06 12.88 -0.99
C GLY A 118 9.88 12.11 0.30
N GLY A 119 9.90 12.82 1.44
CA GLY A 119 9.85 12.21 2.78
C GLY A 119 8.46 12.17 3.42
N ARG A 120 7.47 12.89 2.88
CA ARG A 120 6.17 13.09 3.54
C ARG A 120 5.04 13.15 2.53
N ILE A 121 3.82 12.87 3.01
CA ILE A 121 2.56 13.11 2.29
C ILE A 121 1.43 13.35 3.30
N PRO A 122 0.58 14.38 3.11
CA PRO A 122 -0.64 14.53 3.90
C PRO A 122 -1.60 13.35 3.64
N ARG A 123 -2.26 12.87 4.69
CA ARG A 123 -3.27 11.80 4.55
C ARG A 123 -4.37 12.16 3.56
N ALA A 124 -4.78 13.42 3.53
CA ALA A 124 -5.77 13.92 2.56
C ALA A 124 -5.27 13.75 1.12
N GLY A 125 -4.02 14.15 0.81
CA GLY A 125 -3.45 13.98 -0.53
C GLY A 125 -3.28 12.50 -0.93
N LEU A 126 -2.90 11.64 0.02
CA LEU A 126 -2.85 10.20 -0.24
C LEU A 126 -4.23 9.62 -0.52
N ALA A 127 -5.26 10.06 0.21
CA ALA A 127 -6.63 9.61 0.01
C ALA A 127 -7.16 10.01 -1.39
N GLU A 128 -6.93 11.26 -1.81
CA GLU A 128 -7.28 11.72 -3.16
C GLU A 128 -6.57 10.90 -4.24
N PHE A 129 -5.28 10.60 -4.03
CA PHE A 129 -4.52 9.76 -4.95
C PHE A 129 -5.06 8.32 -4.98
N ALA A 130 -5.40 7.74 -3.83
CA ALA A 130 -5.98 6.41 -3.74
C ALA A 130 -7.31 6.29 -4.49
N VAL A 131 -8.19 7.28 -4.34
CA VAL A 131 -9.47 7.34 -5.07
C VAL A 131 -9.24 7.43 -6.58
N ARG A 132 -8.26 8.21 -7.03
CA ARG A 132 -7.90 8.28 -8.46
C ARG A 132 -7.47 6.94 -9.01
N MET A 133 -6.71 6.15 -8.24
CA MET A 133 -6.25 4.82 -8.66
C MET A 133 -7.37 3.79 -8.84
N LEU A 134 -8.59 4.08 -8.42
CA LEU A 134 -9.73 3.21 -8.71
C LEU A 134 -10.07 3.16 -10.20
N VAL A 135 -9.78 4.23 -10.93
CA VAL A 135 -10.10 4.36 -12.37
C VAL A 135 -8.86 4.55 -13.25
N ASP A 136 -7.73 5.00 -12.69
CA ASP A 136 -6.47 5.21 -13.43
C ASP A 136 -5.71 3.89 -13.56
N PRO A 137 -5.43 3.39 -14.79
CA PRO A 137 -4.75 2.12 -15.00
C PRO A 137 -3.22 2.19 -14.87
N THR A 138 -2.63 3.36 -14.64
CA THR A 138 -1.18 3.59 -14.70
C THR A 138 -0.36 2.62 -13.84
N TYR A 139 -0.89 2.20 -12.69
CA TYR A 139 -0.16 1.36 -11.73
C TYR A 139 -0.83 0.00 -11.45
N ILE A 140 -1.61 -0.54 -12.39
CA ILE A 140 -2.18 -1.89 -12.24
C ILE A 140 -1.06 -2.90 -11.99
N SER A 141 -1.26 -3.74 -10.96
CA SER A 141 -0.30 -4.76 -10.51
C SER A 141 1.07 -4.19 -10.12
N GLN A 142 1.10 -2.96 -9.63
CA GLN A 142 2.31 -2.27 -9.21
C GLN A 142 2.17 -1.66 -7.81
N ALA A 143 3.33 -1.32 -7.24
CA ALA A 143 3.41 -0.73 -5.91
C ALA A 143 4.19 0.60 -5.94
N PRO A 144 3.61 1.70 -6.47
CA PRO A 144 4.29 2.96 -6.60
C PRO A 144 4.58 3.61 -5.23
N PHE A 145 5.73 4.29 -5.14
CA PHE A 145 5.97 5.28 -4.10
C PHE A 145 5.12 6.51 -4.37
N VAL A 146 4.56 7.10 -3.30
CA VAL A 146 3.66 8.26 -3.39
C VAL A 146 4.05 9.29 -2.34
N TRP A 147 4.34 10.54 -2.76
CA TRP A 147 4.80 11.63 -1.88
C TRP A 147 4.26 12.99 -2.34
N ALA A 148 4.41 14.03 -1.50
CA ALA A 148 4.08 15.43 -1.82
C ALA A 148 5.23 16.36 -1.46
#